data_9fb35a7a946d1b077833be632aec493c
#
_entry.id   9fb35a7a946d1b077833be632aec493c
#
_cell.length_a   1.000
_cell.length_b   1.000
_cell.length_c   1.000
_cell.angle_alpha   90.00
_cell.angle_beta   90.00
_cell.angle_gamma   90.00
#
_symmetry.space_group_name_H-M   'P 1'
#
loop_
_entity.id
_entity.type
_entity.pdbx_description
1 polymer ?
#
loop_
_entity_poly.entity_id
_entity_poly.type
_entity_poly.pdbx_seq_one_letter_code
_entity_poly.pdbx_strand_id
1 'polypeptide(L)'
;VDIVLVSDAGAPFEIDESPFEDDLLQLGRVRDILIDQTRALRKRWLVGDFAAGRRQGGYWGIGTEIGAYEDAQALVSDNAVTTRLQSIPTRLKRFEARDQGQLINWGYALTDSALRTRARLPIAPATAWPVGDWPLN
;
A
#
# COMPACT_ATOMS: atom_id res chain seq x y z
N VAL A 1 5.99 -22.11 -4.06
CA VAL A 1 5.53 -20.89 -4.76
C VAL A 1 6.77 -20.12 -5.15
N ASP A 2 6.98 -19.91 -6.42
CA ASP A 2 8.22 -19.35 -6.95
C ASP A 2 8.26 -17.82 -6.78
N ILE A 3 7.13 -17.14 -6.95
CA ILE A 3 6.99 -15.69 -6.80
C ILE A 3 5.81 -15.37 -5.88
N VAL A 4 6.01 -14.48 -4.91
CA VAL A 4 4.97 -14.01 -3.99
C VAL A 4 4.74 -12.51 -4.20
N LEU A 5 3.54 -12.16 -4.61
CA LEU A 5 3.12 -10.76 -4.79
C LEU A 5 2.02 -10.43 -3.77
N VAL A 6 2.23 -9.37 -3.01
CA VAL A 6 1.28 -8.96 -1.96
C VAL A 6 0.91 -7.50 -2.12
N SER A 7 -0.38 -7.26 -2.32
CA SER A 7 -1.01 -5.93 -2.28
C SER A 7 -1.77 -5.77 -0.96
N ASP A 8 -1.40 -4.78 -0.17
CA ASP A 8 -2.03 -4.48 1.12
C ASP A 8 -2.81 -3.16 1.03
N ALA A 9 -4.13 -3.26 0.98
CA ALA A 9 -5.04 -2.11 0.96
C ALA A 9 -5.47 -1.66 2.38
N GLY A 10 -4.89 -2.23 3.43
CA GLY A 10 -5.22 -1.86 4.81
C GLY A 10 -4.67 -0.49 5.18
N ALA A 11 -5.48 0.28 5.93
CA ALA A 11 -5.03 1.54 6.49
C ALA A 11 -3.80 1.35 7.39
N PRO A 12 -2.90 2.34 7.46
CA PRO A 12 -1.82 2.33 8.43
C PRO A 12 -2.38 2.33 9.87
N PHE A 13 -1.57 1.85 10.81
CA PHE A 13 -1.90 1.86 12.23
C PHE A 13 -2.04 3.32 12.71
N GLU A 14 -3.18 3.65 13.30
CA GLU A 14 -3.40 4.94 13.96
C GLU A 14 -3.07 4.83 15.45
N ILE A 15 -2.19 5.70 15.92
CA ILE A 15 -1.93 5.85 17.36
C ILE A 15 -3.03 6.75 17.93
N ASP A 16 -3.83 6.22 18.83
CA ASP A 16 -4.82 6.99 19.57
C ASP A 16 -4.22 7.41 20.92
N GLU A 17 -4.00 8.71 21.07
CA GLU A 17 -3.45 9.30 22.29
C GLU A 17 -4.49 9.49 23.40
N SER A 18 -5.78 9.31 23.08
CA SER A 18 -6.89 9.48 24.01
C SER A 18 -7.74 8.22 24.06
N PRO A 19 -7.29 7.15 24.74
CA PRO A 19 -8.03 5.91 24.85
C PRO A 19 -9.38 6.16 25.53
N PHE A 20 -10.42 5.47 25.05
CA PHE A 20 -11.75 5.53 25.62
C PHE A 20 -11.73 5.03 27.07
N GLU A 21 -12.50 5.71 27.95
CA GLU A 21 -12.71 5.27 29.35
C GLU A 21 -13.71 4.09 29.45
N ASP A 22 -14.47 3.81 28.38
CA ASP A 22 -15.48 2.75 28.31
C ASP A 22 -14.84 1.40 27.93
N ASP A 23 -14.99 0.40 28.81
CA ASP A 23 -14.42 -0.94 28.65
C ASP A 23 -14.87 -1.64 27.35
N LEU A 24 -16.10 -1.41 26.89
CA LEU A 24 -16.62 -2.02 25.67
C LEU A 24 -15.95 -1.45 24.41
N LEU A 25 -15.69 -0.14 24.39
CA LEU A 25 -14.99 0.53 23.31
C LEU A 25 -13.51 0.15 23.31
N GLN A 26 -12.92 -0.06 24.51
CA GLN A 26 -11.56 -0.55 24.64
C GLN A 26 -11.38 -1.97 24.08
N LEU A 27 -12.35 -2.86 24.21
CA LEU A 27 -12.30 -4.19 23.57
C LEU A 27 -12.20 -4.11 22.05
N GLY A 28 -12.90 -3.17 21.42
CA GLY A 28 -12.76 -2.89 19.99
C GLY A 28 -11.32 -2.50 19.64
N ARG A 29 -10.73 -1.59 20.41
CA ARG A 29 -9.36 -1.11 20.23
C ARG A 29 -8.33 -2.22 20.41
N VAL A 30 -8.47 -3.05 21.44
CA VAL A 30 -7.57 -4.21 21.67
C VAL A 30 -7.61 -5.17 20.49
N ARG A 31 -8.80 -5.47 19.95
CA ARG A 31 -8.94 -6.30 18.74
C ARG A 31 -8.18 -5.69 17.55
N ASP A 32 -8.33 -4.40 17.32
CA ASP A 32 -7.69 -3.72 16.19
C ASP A 32 -6.16 -3.71 16.34
N ILE A 33 -5.65 -3.49 17.54
CA ILE A 33 -4.21 -3.60 17.86
C ILE A 33 -3.69 -5.02 17.57
N LEU A 34 -4.42 -6.07 17.98
CA LEU A 34 -4.02 -7.46 17.74
C LEU A 34 -3.98 -7.80 16.24
N ILE A 35 -4.95 -7.31 15.46
CA ILE A 35 -4.98 -7.48 14.01
C ILE A 35 -3.77 -6.78 13.39
N ASP A 36 -3.49 -5.55 13.76
CA ASP A 36 -2.40 -4.75 13.21
C ASP A 36 -1.02 -5.33 13.58
N GLN A 37 -0.85 -5.82 14.81
CA GLN A 37 0.37 -6.53 15.20
C GLN A 37 0.60 -7.79 14.36
N THR A 38 -0.46 -8.58 14.13
CA THR A 38 -0.37 -9.78 13.29
C THR A 38 0.01 -9.43 11.85
N ARG A 39 -0.58 -8.36 11.29
CA ARG A 39 -0.24 -7.86 9.96
C ARG A 39 1.21 -7.38 9.90
N ALA A 40 1.65 -6.60 10.89
CA ALA A 40 3.01 -6.09 10.96
C ALA A 40 4.06 -7.21 11.03
N LEU A 41 3.79 -8.26 11.81
CA LEU A 41 4.68 -9.44 11.90
C LEU A 41 4.76 -10.19 10.57
N ARG A 42 3.62 -10.45 9.92
CA ARG A 42 3.58 -11.12 8.61
C ARG A 42 4.31 -10.32 7.54
N LYS A 43 4.11 -8.99 7.52
CA LYS A 43 4.82 -8.07 6.63
C LYS A 43 6.33 -8.15 6.84
N ARG A 44 6.81 -8.05 8.09
CA ARG A 44 8.24 -8.12 8.42
C ARG A 44 8.85 -9.44 7.99
N TRP A 45 8.17 -10.55 8.22
CA TRP A 45 8.63 -11.88 7.79
C TRP A 45 8.77 -11.96 6.28
N LEU A 46 7.73 -11.55 5.56
CA LEU A 46 7.73 -11.60 4.10
C LEU A 46 8.82 -10.69 3.49
N VAL A 47 8.91 -9.45 3.95
CA VAL A 47 9.94 -8.50 3.48
C VAL A 47 11.34 -9.00 3.85
N GLY A 48 11.51 -9.59 5.03
CA GLY A 48 12.75 -10.23 5.45
C GLY A 48 13.14 -11.42 4.57
N ASP A 49 12.17 -12.21 4.11
CA ASP A 49 12.40 -13.32 3.18
C ASP A 49 12.83 -12.82 1.79
N PHE A 50 12.24 -11.72 1.31
CA PHE A 50 12.65 -11.08 0.06
C PHE A 50 14.08 -10.51 0.17
N ALA A 51 14.38 -9.78 1.25
CA ALA A 51 15.70 -9.20 1.49
C ALA A 51 16.80 -10.26 1.60
N ALA A 52 16.49 -11.40 2.21
CA ALA A 52 17.41 -12.52 2.36
C ALA A 52 17.49 -13.43 1.12
N GLY A 53 16.75 -13.13 0.05
CA GLY A 53 16.72 -13.95 -1.17
C GLY A 53 16.08 -15.34 -0.99
N ARG A 54 15.38 -15.58 0.13
CA ARG A 54 14.68 -16.86 0.37
C ARG A 54 13.42 -16.98 -0.47
N ARG A 55 12.83 -15.84 -0.89
CA ARG A 55 11.67 -15.75 -1.78
C ARG A 55 11.88 -14.65 -2.79
N GLN A 56 11.35 -14.82 -3.98
CA GLN A 56 11.23 -13.77 -4.97
C GLN A 56 9.83 -13.15 -4.89
N GLY A 57 9.73 -11.84 -5.05
CA GLY A 57 8.44 -11.18 -5.09
C GLY A 57 8.50 -9.71 -4.66
N GLY A 58 7.33 -9.16 -4.39
CA GLY A 58 7.17 -7.77 -3.97
C GLY A 58 5.99 -7.59 -3.02
N TYR A 59 6.12 -6.60 -2.16
CA TYR A 59 5.07 -6.13 -1.27
C TYR A 59 4.85 -4.63 -1.52
N TRP A 60 3.60 -4.23 -1.62
CA TRP A 60 3.20 -2.83 -1.66
C TRP A 60 1.88 -2.64 -0.92
N GLY A 61 1.67 -1.46 -0.40
CA GLY A 61 0.45 -1.09 0.29
C GLY A 61 0.06 0.35 -0.04
N ILE A 62 -1.16 0.74 0.29
CA ILE A 62 -1.68 2.08 0.02
C ILE A 62 -0.77 3.18 0.58
N GLY A 63 -0.15 2.96 1.74
CA GLY A 63 0.78 3.88 2.40
C GLY A 63 2.24 3.75 1.96
N THR A 64 2.54 3.02 0.89
CA THR A 64 3.92 2.92 0.38
C THR A 64 4.26 4.18 -0.42
N GLU A 65 5.38 4.82 -0.12
CA GLU A 65 5.94 5.88 -0.95
C GLU A 65 6.57 5.28 -2.21
N ILE A 66 6.27 5.85 -3.38
CA ILE A 66 6.81 5.32 -4.63
C ILE A 66 8.31 5.55 -4.74
N GLY A 67 8.81 6.62 -4.14
CA GLY A 67 10.24 6.92 -4.04
C GLY A 67 11.05 5.83 -3.32
N ALA A 68 10.42 5.06 -2.42
CA ALA A 68 11.08 3.93 -1.74
C ALA A 68 11.51 2.79 -2.70
N TYR A 69 10.98 2.76 -3.92
CA TYR A 69 11.40 1.78 -4.94
C TYR A 69 12.66 2.18 -5.69
N GLU A 70 13.08 3.45 -5.59
CA GLU A 70 14.23 3.99 -6.34
C GLU A 70 14.11 3.75 -7.85
N ASP A 71 12.89 3.83 -8.35
CA ASP A 71 12.53 3.54 -9.72
C ASP A 71 12.59 4.79 -10.59
N ALA A 72 13.65 4.94 -11.35
CA ALA A 72 13.84 6.09 -12.25
C ALA A 72 12.78 6.16 -13.39
N GLN A 73 12.02 5.09 -13.60
CA GLN A 73 10.98 5.00 -14.62
C GLN A 73 9.58 4.88 -14.02
N ALA A 74 9.43 5.27 -12.75
CA ALA A 74 8.12 5.30 -12.11
C ALA A 74 7.17 6.27 -12.83
N LEU A 75 5.91 5.87 -12.98
CA LEU A 75 4.88 6.65 -13.69
C LEU A 75 4.55 7.98 -12.99
N VAL A 76 4.85 8.10 -11.72
CA VAL A 76 4.63 9.28 -10.89
C VAL A 76 5.68 9.36 -9.78
N SER A 77 5.95 10.55 -9.28
CA SER A 77 6.70 10.77 -8.04
C SER A 77 5.74 11.04 -6.88
N ASP A 78 6.22 10.85 -5.65
CA ASP A 78 5.44 11.23 -4.46
C ASP A 78 5.10 12.73 -4.50
N ASN A 79 3.83 13.04 -4.26
CA ASN A 79 3.28 14.40 -4.32
C ASN A 79 2.06 14.54 -3.39
N ALA A 80 1.44 15.71 -3.36
CA ALA A 80 0.28 15.97 -2.50
C ALA A 80 -0.92 15.06 -2.79
N VAL A 81 -1.11 14.62 -4.06
CA VAL A 81 -2.20 13.70 -4.42
C VAL A 81 -1.90 12.31 -3.86
N THR A 82 -0.69 11.79 -4.06
CA THR A 82 -0.30 10.46 -3.55
C THR A 82 -0.35 10.42 -2.03
N THR A 83 0.13 11.46 -1.34
CA THR A 83 0.03 11.60 0.13
C THR A 83 -1.42 11.58 0.61
N ARG A 84 -2.31 12.29 -0.08
CA ARG A 84 -3.75 12.26 0.23
C ARG A 84 -4.34 10.86 0.07
N LEU A 85 -3.98 10.14 -0.99
CA LEU A 85 -4.48 8.78 -1.24
C LEU A 85 -4.01 7.80 -0.16
N GLN A 86 -2.78 7.94 0.32
CA GLN A 86 -2.23 7.12 1.41
C GLN A 86 -3.03 7.25 2.71
N SER A 87 -3.65 8.40 2.95
CA SER A 87 -4.43 8.70 4.16
C SER A 87 -5.93 8.41 4.02
N ILE A 88 -6.40 7.88 2.88
CA ILE A 88 -7.81 7.52 2.70
C ILE A 88 -8.17 6.35 3.64
N PRO A 89 -9.11 6.54 4.58
CA PRO A 89 -9.48 5.49 5.51
C PRO A 89 -10.28 4.38 4.82
N THR A 90 -10.03 3.14 5.25
CA THR A 90 -10.83 2.00 4.82
C THR A 90 -12.26 2.12 5.38
N ARG A 91 -13.24 2.33 4.50
CA ARG A 91 -14.65 2.51 4.87
C ARG A 91 -15.55 1.72 3.92
N LEU A 92 -16.65 1.19 4.46
CA LEU A 92 -17.75 0.63 3.68
C LEU A 92 -18.67 1.76 3.16
N LYS A 93 -18.08 2.72 2.46
CA LYS A 93 -18.78 3.88 1.88
C LYS A 93 -18.40 4.01 0.41
N ARG A 94 -19.35 4.43 -0.41
CA ARG A 94 -19.09 4.73 -1.82
C ARG A 94 -18.10 5.90 -1.91
N PHE A 95 -17.04 5.72 -2.67
CA PHE A 95 -16.12 6.78 -3.06
C PHE A 95 -16.67 7.56 -4.25
N GLU A 96 -16.27 8.80 -4.39
CA GLU A 96 -16.50 9.57 -5.60
C GLU A 96 -15.67 9.00 -6.77
N ALA A 97 -16.13 9.24 -8.00
CA ALA A 97 -15.47 8.70 -9.20
C ALA A 97 -13.99 9.09 -9.30
N ARG A 98 -13.67 10.34 -8.90
CA ARG A 98 -12.29 10.83 -8.84
C ARG A 98 -11.43 10.00 -7.88
N ASP A 99 -11.88 9.79 -6.66
CA ASP A 99 -11.13 9.04 -5.65
C ASP A 99 -10.96 7.58 -6.08
N GLN A 100 -11.99 6.97 -6.66
CA GLN A 100 -11.89 5.63 -7.22
C GLN A 100 -10.84 5.55 -8.33
N GLY A 101 -10.89 6.45 -9.31
CA GLY A 101 -9.94 6.48 -10.41
C GLY A 101 -8.50 6.73 -9.94
N GLN A 102 -8.31 7.66 -9.01
CA GLN A 102 -7.00 7.95 -8.44
C GLN A 102 -6.46 6.80 -7.60
N LEU A 103 -7.29 6.08 -6.82
CA LEU A 103 -6.87 4.89 -6.09
C LEU A 103 -6.46 3.74 -7.02
N ILE A 104 -7.18 3.54 -8.13
CA ILE A 104 -6.82 2.56 -9.16
C ILE A 104 -5.44 2.92 -9.75
N ASN A 105 -5.25 4.17 -10.13
CA ASN A 105 -3.99 4.65 -10.70
C ASN A 105 -2.84 4.52 -9.70
N TRP A 106 -3.09 4.81 -8.41
CA TRP A 106 -2.09 4.68 -7.36
C TRP A 106 -1.66 3.21 -7.16
N GLY A 107 -2.62 2.31 -7.02
CA GLY A 107 -2.35 0.87 -6.94
C GLY A 107 -1.58 0.35 -8.17
N TYR A 108 -1.92 0.83 -9.36
CA TYR A 108 -1.23 0.48 -10.60
C TYR A 108 0.24 0.96 -10.60
N ALA A 109 0.50 2.23 -10.25
CA ALA A 109 1.86 2.77 -10.22
C ALA A 109 2.75 2.05 -9.19
N LEU A 110 2.22 1.79 -7.98
CA LEU A 110 2.94 1.03 -6.96
C LEU A 110 3.24 -0.41 -7.41
N THR A 111 2.26 -1.06 -8.05
CA THR A 111 2.43 -2.42 -8.58
C THR A 111 3.49 -2.46 -9.67
N ASP A 112 3.44 -1.55 -10.63
CA ASP A 112 4.42 -1.46 -11.73
C ASP A 112 5.85 -1.32 -11.19
N SER A 113 6.10 -0.36 -10.31
CA SER A 113 7.40 -0.15 -9.69
C SER A 113 7.85 -1.36 -8.84
N ALA A 114 6.95 -1.94 -8.03
CA ALA A 114 7.27 -3.10 -7.21
C ALA A 114 7.64 -4.34 -8.05
N LEU A 115 6.92 -4.60 -9.13
CA LEU A 115 7.19 -5.74 -10.01
C LEU A 115 8.55 -5.61 -10.70
N ARG A 116 8.91 -4.42 -11.15
CA ARG A 116 10.19 -4.18 -11.85
C ARG A 116 11.36 -4.15 -10.88
N THR A 117 11.24 -3.45 -9.75
CA THR A 117 12.39 -3.19 -8.86
C THR A 117 12.58 -4.26 -7.79
N ARG A 118 11.49 -4.72 -7.15
CA ARG A 118 11.55 -5.69 -6.05
C ARG A 118 11.40 -7.13 -6.51
N ALA A 119 10.38 -7.42 -7.31
CA ALA A 119 10.20 -8.76 -7.89
C ALA A 119 11.16 -9.02 -9.06
N ARG A 120 11.76 -7.97 -9.62
CA ARG A 120 12.73 -8.02 -10.73
C ARG A 120 12.20 -8.78 -11.95
N LEU A 121 10.92 -8.56 -12.25
CA LEU A 121 10.30 -9.15 -13.42
C LEU A 121 10.71 -8.38 -14.69
N PRO A 122 10.96 -9.03 -15.79
CA PRO A 122 11.37 -8.41 -17.05
C PRO A 122 10.15 -7.83 -17.79
N ILE A 123 9.51 -6.84 -17.18
CA ILE A 123 8.35 -6.13 -17.75
C ILE A 123 8.74 -4.70 -18.13
N ALA A 124 8.13 -4.18 -19.19
CA ALA A 124 8.30 -2.80 -19.60
C ALA A 124 7.64 -1.86 -18.59
N PRO A 125 8.20 -0.65 -18.36
CA PRO A 125 7.58 0.34 -17.52
C PRO A 125 6.21 0.77 -18.06
N ALA A 126 5.29 1.07 -17.16
CA ALA A 126 4.01 1.64 -17.52
C ALA A 126 4.19 3.03 -18.17
N THR A 127 3.45 3.30 -19.24
CA THR A 127 3.52 4.56 -19.99
C THR A 127 2.21 5.36 -19.96
N ALA A 128 1.14 4.78 -19.43
CA ALA A 128 -0.18 5.43 -19.38
C ALA A 128 -0.94 5.00 -18.13
N TRP A 129 -1.87 5.86 -17.71
CA TRP A 129 -2.77 5.58 -16.60
C TRP A 129 -3.91 4.64 -17.01
N PRO A 130 -4.29 3.65 -16.19
CA PRO A 130 -5.48 2.83 -16.41
C PRO A 130 -6.77 3.66 -16.45
N VAL A 131 -6.82 4.73 -15.65
CA VAL A 131 -7.93 5.68 -15.63
C VAL A 131 -7.41 7.05 -16.05
N GLY A 132 -7.49 7.33 -17.35
CA GLY A 132 -6.91 8.54 -17.96
C GLY A 132 -7.52 9.85 -17.48
N ASP A 133 -8.79 9.84 -17.03
CA ASP A 133 -9.48 11.03 -16.54
C ASP A 133 -8.94 11.55 -15.19
N TRP A 134 -8.22 10.72 -14.44
CA TRP A 134 -7.78 11.04 -13.08
C TRP A 134 -6.29 10.73 -12.85
N PRO A 135 -5.36 11.36 -13.60
CA PRO A 135 -3.93 11.18 -13.40
C PRO A 135 -3.50 11.64 -12.00
N LEU A 136 -2.32 11.21 -11.55
CA LEU A 136 -1.77 11.53 -10.24
C LEU A 136 -0.69 12.63 -10.27
N ASN A 137 -0.40 13.17 -11.42
CA ASN A 137 0.56 14.25 -11.69
C ASN A 137 -0.14 15.56 -12.01
#